data_13364f1c15ce400dd99c6a617605abe6
#
_entry.id   13364f1c15ce400dd99c6a617605abe6
#
_cell.length_a   1.000
_cell.length_b   1.000
_cell.length_c   1.000
_cell.angle_alpha   90.00
_cell.angle_beta   90.00
_cell.angle_gamma   90.00
#
_symmetry.space_group_name_H-M   'P 1'
#
loop_
_entity.id
_entity.type
_entity.pdbx_description
1 polymer ?
#
loop_
_entity_poly.entity_id
_entity_poly.type
_entity_poly.pdbx_seq_one_letter_code
_entity_poly.pdbx_strand_id
1 'polypeptide(L)'
;MKYSRAFTVIEILFIAVIIGIASIFFFIQKNDIAMAARDDTRKISINAMYYSLEEVYYEKEGHYPQALTSETLPSVDAELFTDPLGSLLGESDSDYRYEPTGCKDSACSSYTLRASMESEDDFVRESRH
;
A
#
# COMPACT_ATOMS: atom_id res chain seq x y z
N MET A 1 41.45 -47.93 -3.67
CA MET A 1 41.05 -47.36 -5.00
C MET A 1 40.16 -46.14 -4.74
N LYS A 2 40.62 -44.94 -5.07
CA LYS A 2 39.78 -43.75 -5.08
C LYS A 2 38.99 -43.76 -6.38
N TYR A 3 37.69 -44.07 -6.29
CA TYR A 3 36.79 -43.84 -7.41
C TYR A 3 36.53 -42.34 -7.48
N SER A 4 37.22 -41.61 -8.33
CA SER A 4 36.84 -40.28 -8.74
C SER A 4 35.64 -40.43 -9.66
N ARG A 5 34.43 -40.34 -9.12
CA ARG A 5 33.20 -40.22 -9.93
C ARG A 5 33.23 -38.86 -10.59
N ALA A 6 33.65 -38.81 -11.84
CA ALA A 6 33.45 -37.63 -12.66
C ALA A 6 31.96 -37.51 -12.96
N PHE A 7 31.40 -36.34 -12.73
CA PHE A 7 30.01 -36.03 -13.08
C PHE A 7 29.85 -36.25 -14.61
N THR A 8 28.76 -36.89 -14.98
CA THR A 8 28.41 -37.04 -16.40
C THR A 8 27.86 -35.74 -16.95
N VAL A 9 28.06 -35.47 -18.23
CA VAL A 9 27.54 -34.25 -18.89
C VAL A 9 26.03 -34.12 -18.70
N ILE A 10 25.30 -35.22 -18.70
CA ILE A 10 23.85 -35.25 -18.52
C ILE A 10 23.46 -34.85 -17.07
N GLU A 11 24.23 -35.23 -16.07
CA GLU A 11 24.01 -34.89 -14.67
C GLU A 11 24.20 -33.39 -14.42
N ILE A 12 25.24 -32.79 -15.01
CA ILE A 12 25.48 -31.36 -14.98
C ILE A 12 24.34 -30.59 -15.66
N LEU A 13 23.86 -31.06 -16.80
CA LEU A 13 22.76 -30.46 -17.55
C LEU A 13 21.46 -30.53 -16.76
N PHE A 14 21.19 -31.63 -16.09
CA PHE A 14 20.02 -31.81 -15.20
C PHE A 14 20.05 -30.85 -14.03
N ILE A 15 21.19 -30.71 -13.36
CA ILE A 15 21.37 -29.75 -12.25
C ILE A 15 21.16 -28.32 -12.75
N ALA A 16 21.69 -27.95 -13.92
CA ALA A 16 21.53 -26.62 -14.49
C ALA A 16 20.06 -26.29 -14.78
N VAL A 17 19.26 -27.24 -15.25
CA VAL A 17 17.82 -27.09 -15.48
C VAL A 17 17.08 -26.87 -14.15
N ILE A 18 17.39 -27.66 -13.11
CA ILE A 18 16.76 -27.51 -11.80
C ILE A 18 17.06 -26.14 -11.19
N ILE A 19 18.29 -25.68 -11.25
CA ILE A 19 18.71 -24.35 -10.75
C ILE A 19 17.98 -23.25 -11.55
N GLY A 20 17.83 -23.38 -12.85
CA GLY A 20 17.10 -22.45 -13.70
C GLY A 20 15.64 -22.33 -13.28
N ILE A 21 14.95 -23.44 -13.09
CA ILE A 21 13.54 -23.46 -12.62
C ILE A 21 13.42 -22.85 -11.22
N ALA A 22 14.28 -23.23 -10.27
CA ALA A 22 14.26 -22.69 -8.92
C ALA A 22 14.48 -21.16 -8.90
N SER A 23 15.36 -20.65 -9.75
CA SER A 23 15.62 -19.21 -9.89
C SER A 23 14.39 -18.45 -10.35
N ILE A 24 13.65 -18.97 -11.34
CA ILE A 24 12.42 -18.35 -11.84
C ILE A 24 11.38 -18.24 -10.72
N PHE A 25 11.13 -19.32 -9.96
CA PHE A 25 10.22 -19.30 -8.83
C PHE A 25 10.63 -18.29 -7.74
N PHE A 26 11.92 -18.21 -7.45
CA PHE A 26 12.44 -17.26 -6.47
C PHE A 26 12.17 -15.80 -6.85
N PHE A 27 12.37 -15.43 -8.12
CA PHE A 27 12.12 -14.07 -8.58
C PHE A 27 10.63 -13.71 -8.58
N ILE A 28 9.74 -14.65 -8.94
CA ILE A 28 8.28 -14.42 -8.88
C ILE A 28 7.86 -14.16 -7.44
N GLN A 29 8.22 -15.02 -6.50
CA GLN A 29 7.86 -14.87 -5.08
C GLN A 29 8.40 -13.58 -4.45
N LYS A 30 9.58 -13.14 -4.85
CA LYS A 30 10.15 -11.89 -4.33
C LYS A 30 9.31 -10.67 -4.73
N ASN A 31 8.79 -10.63 -5.95
CA ASN A 31 7.92 -9.55 -6.42
C ASN A 31 6.59 -9.56 -5.68
N ASP A 32 5.97 -10.71 -5.47
CA ASP A 32 4.69 -10.85 -4.77
C ASP A 32 4.79 -10.37 -3.30
N ILE A 33 5.87 -10.73 -2.62
CA ILE A 33 6.15 -10.27 -1.25
C ILE A 33 6.34 -8.75 -1.19
N ALA A 34 7.04 -8.17 -2.16
CA ALA A 34 7.26 -6.74 -2.22
C ALA A 34 5.95 -5.96 -2.48
N MET A 35 5.08 -6.46 -3.35
CA MET A 35 3.75 -5.87 -3.60
C MET A 35 2.87 -5.96 -2.34
N ALA A 36 2.82 -7.12 -1.69
CA ALA A 36 2.06 -7.30 -0.46
C ALA A 36 2.54 -6.38 0.67
N ALA A 37 3.85 -6.19 0.81
CA ALA A 37 4.41 -5.28 1.81
C ALA A 37 4.03 -3.81 1.54
N ARG A 38 3.99 -3.37 0.28
CA ARG A 38 3.51 -2.04 -0.07
C ARG A 38 2.00 -1.88 0.19
N ASP A 39 1.22 -2.90 -0.11
CA ASP A 39 -0.22 -2.91 0.16
C ASP A 39 -0.52 -2.84 1.66
N ASP A 40 0.25 -3.53 2.51
CA ASP A 40 0.15 -3.41 3.96
C ASP A 40 0.46 -1.99 4.45
N THR A 41 1.48 -1.36 3.88
CA THR A 41 1.80 0.05 4.18
C THR A 41 0.65 0.98 3.79
N ARG A 42 0.03 0.77 2.62
CA ARG A 42 -1.15 1.54 2.18
C ARG A 42 -2.31 1.40 3.16
N LYS A 43 -2.61 0.19 3.62
CA LYS A 43 -3.66 -0.05 4.62
C LYS A 43 -3.39 0.66 5.94
N ILE A 44 -2.14 0.65 6.42
CA ILE A 44 -1.74 1.35 7.63
C ILE A 44 -1.98 2.85 7.48
N SER A 45 -1.56 3.44 6.36
CA SER A 45 -1.73 4.87 6.07
C SER A 45 -3.21 5.26 6.01
N ILE A 46 -4.02 4.52 5.26
CA ILE A 46 -5.46 4.78 5.15
C ILE A 46 -6.16 4.63 6.50
N ASN A 47 -5.84 3.62 7.28
CA ASN A 47 -6.42 3.45 8.61
C ASN A 47 -6.01 4.56 9.58
N ALA A 48 -4.75 5.01 9.55
CA ALA A 48 -4.29 6.11 10.39
C ALA A 48 -5.05 7.41 10.08
N MET A 49 -5.20 7.74 8.80
CA MET A 49 -6.00 8.90 8.37
C MET A 49 -7.48 8.74 8.73
N TYR A 50 -8.05 7.57 8.51
CA TYR A 50 -9.44 7.26 8.85
C TYR A 50 -9.74 7.47 10.35
N TYR A 51 -8.96 6.85 11.23
CA TYR A 51 -9.17 7.01 12.68
C TYR A 51 -8.93 8.44 13.16
N SER A 52 -7.97 9.14 12.59
CA SER A 52 -7.75 10.54 12.89
C SER A 52 -8.94 11.42 12.45
N LEU A 53 -9.55 11.14 11.29
CA LEU A 53 -10.75 11.84 10.84
C LEU A 53 -11.94 11.59 11.74
N GLU A 54 -12.19 10.32 12.11
CA GLU A 54 -13.38 9.94 12.89
C GLU A 54 -13.27 10.29 14.37
N GLU A 55 -12.13 10.04 14.99
CA GLU A 55 -11.97 10.08 16.45
C GLU A 55 -11.30 11.38 16.95
N VAL A 56 -10.68 12.15 16.07
CA VAL A 56 -10.02 13.40 16.45
C VAL A 56 -10.66 14.58 15.73
N TYR A 57 -10.66 14.58 14.40
CA TYR A 57 -11.12 15.73 13.64
C TYR A 57 -12.64 15.94 13.76
N TYR A 58 -13.43 14.90 13.50
CA TYR A 58 -14.89 15.00 13.54
C TYR A 58 -15.41 15.29 14.94
N GLU A 59 -14.85 14.70 15.98
CA GLU A 59 -15.26 14.99 17.36
C GLU A 59 -15.00 16.46 17.75
N LYS A 60 -13.98 17.08 17.19
CA LYS A 60 -13.64 18.47 17.45
C LYS A 60 -14.43 19.45 16.59
N GLU A 61 -14.55 19.20 15.30
CA GLU A 61 -15.07 20.14 14.30
C GLU A 61 -16.54 19.86 13.94
N GLY A 62 -17.03 18.63 14.10
CA GLY A 62 -18.39 18.22 13.75
C GLY A 62 -18.65 18.06 12.24
N HIS A 63 -17.62 18.07 11.44
CA HIS A 63 -17.65 17.91 9.99
C HIS A 63 -16.31 17.34 9.50
N TYR A 64 -16.24 17.01 8.20
CA TYR A 64 -14.99 16.55 7.58
C TYR A 64 -14.32 17.67 6.78
N PRO A 65 -12.99 17.66 6.65
CA PRO A 65 -12.27 18.67 5.89
C PRO A 65 -12.45 18.47 4.37
N GLN A 66 -12.28 19.52 3.61
CA GLN A 66 -12.34 19.47 2.14
C GLN A 66 -11.08 18.82 1.53
N ALA A 67 -9.95 18.89 2.22
CA ALA A 67 -8.70 18.28 1.81
C ALA A 67 -7.96 17.70 3.02
N LEU A 68 -7.24 16.59 2.81
CA LEU A 68 -6.37 15.99 3.81
C LEU A 68 -4.92 16.40 3.60
N THR A 69 -4.35 16.96 4.64
CA THR A 69 -2.93 17.32 4.70
C THR A 69 -2.41 17.03 6.11
N SER A 70 -1.10 17.03 6.29
CA SER A 70 -0.48 16.93 7.61
C SER A 70 -0.86 18.08 8.56
N GLU A 71 -1.33 19.21 8.01
CA GLU A 71 -1.83 20.34 8.80
C GLU A 71 -3.27 20.12 9.30
N THR A 72 -4.12 19.48 8.47
CA THR A 72 -5.51 19.15 8.86
C THR A 72 -5.57 17.97 9.83
N LEU A 73 -4.64 17.03 9.73
CA LEU A 73 -4.54 15.86 10.61
C LEU A 73 -3.17 15.79 11.32
N PRO A 74 -2.90 16.69 12.27
CA PRO A 74 -1.59 16.72 12.94
C PRO A 74 -1.31 15.50 13.82
N SER A 75 -2.31 14.65 14.07
CA SER A 75 -2.17 13.38 14.79
C SER A 75 -1.67 12.24 13.92
N VAL A 76 -1.58 12.44 12.60
CA VAL A 76 -1.06 11.48 11.63
C VAL A 76 0.34 11.90 11.21
N ASP A 77 1.29 10.96 11.23
CA ASP A 77 2.64 11.22 10.75
C ASP A 77 2.63 11.67 9.29
N ALA A 78 3.36 12.73 8.98
CA ALA A 78 3.38 13.34 7.65
C ALA A 78 3.80 12.35 6.54
N GLU A 79 4.63 11.36 6.86
CA GLU A 79 5.07 10.33 5.94
C GLU A 79 3.93 9.43 5.47
N LEU A 80 2.86 9.26 6.27
CA LEU A 80 1.72 8.41 5.95
C LEU A 80 0.80 9.01 4.87
N PHE A 81 0.97 10.30 4.54
CA PHE A 81 0.28 10.91 3.40
C PHE A 81 0.96 10.63 2.05
N THR A 82 2.17 10.10 2.09
CA THR A 82 2.92 9.69 0.90
C THR A 82 2.77 8.19 0.69
N ASP A 83 2.44 7.78 -0.53
CA ASP A 83 2.33 6.37 -0.86
C ASP A 83 3.71 5.68 -0.96
N PRO A 84 3.78 4.34 -1.00
CA PRO A 84 5.04 3.62 -1.09
C PRO A 84 5.85 3.87 -2.37
N LEU A 85 5.24 4.49 -3.39
CA LEU A 85 5.89 4.88 -4.65
C LEU A 85 6.41 6.32 -4.62
N GLY A 86 6.09 7.07 -3.57
CA GLY A 86 6.61 8.42 -3.31
C GLY A 86 5.68 9.56 -3.72
N SER A 87 4.43 9.28 -4.08
CA SER A 87 3.43 10.30 -4.45
C SER A 87 2.57 10.71 -3.25
N LEU A 88 2.39 12.01 -3.08
CA LEU A 88 1.60 12.57 -1.97
C LEU A 88 0.10 12.44 -2.24
N LEU A 89 -0.69 12.24 -1.18
CA LEU A 89 -2.15 12.28 -1.25
C LEU A 89 -2.63 13.59 -1.92
N GLY A 90 -3.46 13.46 -2.94
CA GLY A 90 -3.96 14.58 -3.75
C GLY A 90 -3.20 14.79 -5.06
N GLU A 91 -2.04 14.19 -5.26
CA GLU A 91 -1.36 14.17 -6.55
C GLU A 91 -2.06 13.18 -7.51
N SER A 92 -1.98 13.46 -8.82
CA SER A 92 -2.62 12.64 -9.85
C SER A 92 -2.12 11.21 -9.88
N ASP A 93 -0.85 11.01 -9.53
CA ASP A 93 -0.15 9.72 -9.57
C ASP A 93 -0.17 8.98 -8.23
N SER A 94 -0.78 9.57 -7.19
CA SER A 94 -0.90 8.95 -5.88
C SER A 94 -1.86 7.77 -5.90
N ASP A 95 -1.49 6.70 -5.23
CA ASP A 95 -2.39 5.56 -4.97
C ASP A 95 -3.48 5.89 -3.94
N TYR A 96 -3.34 7.02 -3.21
CA TYR A 96 -4.30 7.47 -2.21
C TYR A 96 -5.29 8.47 -2.81
N ARG A 97 -6.57 8.29 -2.47
CA ARG A 97 -7.66 9.18 -2.85
C ARG A 97 -8.50 9.54 -1.64
N TYR A 98 -8.75 10.82 -1.49
CA TYR A 98 -9.72 11.36 -0.54
C TYR A 98 -10.81 12.09 -1.30
N GLU A 99 -12.04 11.63 -1.17
CA GLU A 99 -13.20 12.11 -1.91
C GLU A 99 -14.26 12.59 -0.91
N PRO A 100 -14.21 13.86 -0.49
CA PRO A 100 -15.23 14.44 0.37
C PRO A 100 -16.52 14.69 -0.41
N THR A 101 -17.66 14.55 0.27
CA THR A 101 -18.98 14.77 -0.31
C THR A 101 -19.85 15.60 0.61
N GLY A 102 -20.89 16.25 0.02
CA GLY A 102 -21.79 17.12 0.76
C GLY A 102 -21.09 18.34 1.37
N CYS A 103 -20.11 18.90 0.67
CA CYS A 103 -19.35 20.05 1.16
C CYS A 103 -20.15 21.35 0.99
N LYS A 104 -20.24 22.13 2.08
CA LYS A 104 -20.68 23.52 2.11
C LYS A 104 -19.54 24.37 2.68
N ASP A 105 -19.03 25.29 1.88
CA ASP A 105 -17.81 26.01 2.16
C ASP A 105 -16.62 25.02 2.36
N SER A 106 -16.03 24.97 3.53
CA SER A 106 -14.93 24.02 3.85
C SER A 106 -15.37 22.81 4.68
N ALA A 107 -16.67 22.68 4.99
CA ALA A 107 -17.22 21.63 5.81
C ALA A 107 -17.95 20.59 4.97
N CYS A 108 -17.52 19.34 5.02
CA CYS A 108 -18.11 18.24 4.28
C CYS A 108 -18.88 17.30 5.23
N SER A 109 -19.98 16.71 4.72
CA SER A 109 -20.83 15.83 5.54
C SER A 109 -20.34 14.38 5.57
N SER A 110 -19.64 13.94 4.53
CA SER A 110 -19.10 12.59 4.43
C SER A 110 -17.87 12.54 3.52
N TYR A 111 -17.20 11.41 3.49
CA TYR A 111 -16.04 11.18 2.61
C TYR A 111 -15.89 9.70 2.28
N THR A 112 -15.16 9.43 1.22
CA THR A 112 -14.57 8.14 0.90
C THR A 112 -13.06 8.28 0.84
N LEU A 113 -12.35 7.42 1.56
CA LEU A 113 -10.89 7.34 1.57
C LEU A 113 -10.47 6.00 1.01
N ARG A 114 -9.62 6.01 -0.01
CA ARG A 114 -9.27 4.82 -0.78
C ARG A 114 -7.78 4.75 -1.06
N ALA A 115 -7.24 3.54 -1.08
CA ALA A 115 -5.93 3.22 -1.63
C ALA A 115 -6.04 2.18 -2.73
N SER A 116 -5.40 2.43 -3.86
CA SER A 116 -5.22 1.44 -4.92
C SER A 116 -4.17 0.42 -4.50
N MET A 117 -4.52 -0.87 -4.60
CA MET A 117 -3.64 -1.97 -4.21
C MET A 117 -2.99 -2.61 -5.44
N GLU A 118 -1.86 -3.30 -5.22
CA GLU A 118 -1.15 -4.01 -6.28
C GLU A 118 -1.51 -5.50 -6.35
N SER A 119 -1.79 -6.11 -5.20
CA SER A 119 -2.01 -7.56 -5.09
C SER A 119 -3.45 -7.96 -4.73
N GLU A 120 -4.30 -6.99 -4.44
CA GLU A 120 -5.69 -7.21 -4.03
C GLU A 120 -6.60 -6.07 -4.50
N ASP A 121 -7.90 -6.16 -4.23
CA ASP A 121 -8.86 -5.09 -4.53
C ASP A 121 -8.58 -3.84 -3.71
N ASP A 122 -8.97 -2.67 -4.23
CA ASP A 122 -8.79 -1.37 -3.58
C ASP A 122 -9.28 -1.37 -2.15
N PHE A 123 -8.48 -0.82 -1.25
CA PHE A 123 -8.84 -0.67 0.16
C PHE A 123 -9.61 0.62 0.38
N VAL A 124 -10.86 0.50 0.83
CA VAL A 124 -11.79 1.62 0.96
C VAL A 124 -12.27 1.78 2.39
N ARG A 125 -12.31 3.03 2.85
CA ARG A 125 -12.95 3.45 4.10
C ARG A 125 -13.94 4.57 3.82
N GLU A 126 -15.13 4.45 4.38
CA GLU A 126 -16.18 5.47 4.29
C GLU A 126 -16.39 6.12 5.66
N SER A 127 -16.87 7.37 5.67
CA SER A 127 -17.19 8.08 6.91
C SER A 127 -18.26 7.34 7.72
N ARG A 128 -18.20 7.45 9.06
CA ARG A 128 -19.19 6.86 9.96
C ARG A 128 -20.46 7.71 10.08
N HIS A 129 -20.35 8.99 9.76
CA HIS A 129 -21.43 9.97 9.95
C HIS A 129 -21.90 10.56 8.63
#